data_8e63ad17797e044acf9fa33224a8449f
#
_entry.id   8e63ad17797e044acf9fa33224a8449f
#
_cell.length_a   1.000
_cell.length_b   1.000
_cell.length_c   1.000
_cell.angle_alpha   90.00
_cell.angle_beta   90.00
_cell.angle_gamma   90.00
#
_symmetry.space_group_name_H-M   'P 1'
#
loop_
_entity.id
_entity.type
_entity.pdbx_description
1 polymer ?
#
loop_
_entity_poly.entity_id
_entity_poly.type
_entity_poly.pdbx_seq_one_letter_code
_entity_poly.pdbx_strand_id
1 'polypeptide(L)'
;MPRKTRAHRTTSTSSESPTRVELFKNDKCREAYDTLNCRRKIWSGRTVVLNELDPAIRANFESRGWLPLLEIDHPPPTALIREFYSNLSCHIYDSNTLVRSWIRGIEFTITPRVVAEALRVPVVRDVVYPYDESPSLDVVMSYITGSSI
;
A
#
# COMPACT_ATOMS: atom_id res chain seq x y z
N MET A 1 -57.26 -32.37 -41.82
CA MET A 1 -56.04 -32.68 -41.06
C MET A 1 -55.18 -31.44 -40.98
N PRO A 2 -55.07 -30.70 -39.82
CA PRO A 2 -54.27 -29.51 -39.71
C PRO A 2 -52.86 -29.87 -39.30
N ARG A 3 -51.84 -29.26 -39.98
CA ARG A 3 -50.44 -29.36 -39.73
C ARG A 3 -50.05 -28.58 -38.46
N LYS A 4 -49.37 -29.25 -37.51
CA LYS A 4 -48.78 -28.62 -36.32
C LYS A 4 -47.52 -27.88 -36.71
N THR A 5 -47.49 -26.57 -36.53
CA THR A 5 -46.33 -25.72 -36.64
C THR A 5 -45.50 -25.82 -35.37
N ARG A 6 -44.25 -26.27 -35.49
CA ARG A 6 -43.29 -26.41 -34.39
C ARG A 6 -42.61 -25.06 -34.19
N ALA A 7 -42.85 -24.40 -33.04
CA ALA A 7 -42.21 -23.19 -32.67
C ALA A 7 -40.73 -23.47 -32.34
N HIS A 8 -39.85 -22.79 -33.05
CA HIS A 8 -38.38 -22.75 -32.77
C HIS A 8 -38.15 -21.83 -31.57
N ARG A 9 -37.74 -22.42 -30.47
CA ARG A 9 -37.31 -21.69 -29.26
C ARG A 9 -35.83 -21.28 -29.49
N THR A 10 -35.60 -20.02 -29.86
CA THR A 10 -34.31 -19.41 -29.90
C THR A 10 -33.86 -19.15 -28.46
N THR A 11 -32.94 -19.95 -27.93
CA THR A 11 -32.18 -19.68 -26.73
C THR A 11 -31.17 -18.61 -27.06
N SER A 12 -31.44 -17.36 -26.65
CA SER A 12 -30.45 -16.29 -26.63
C SER A 12 -29.47 -16.57 -25.52
N THR A 13 -28.30 -17.11 -25.88
CA THR A 13 -27.16 -17.17 -25.00
C THR A 13 -26.60 -15.74 -24.86
N SER A 14 -26.97 -15.08 -23.76
CA SER A 14 -26.30 -13.84 -23.37
C SER A 14 -24.84 -14.17 -23.06
N SER A 15 -23.95 -13.84 -23.97
CA SER A 15 -22.51 -13.79 -23.70
C SER A 15 -22.28 -12.67 -22.70
N GLU A 16 -22.13 -13.01 -21.43
CA GLU A 16 -21.61 -12.08 -20.43
C GLU A 16 -20.20 -11.69 -20.87
N SER A 17 -20.07 -10.45 -21.32
CA SER A 17 -18.77 -9.83 -21.55
C SER A 17 -18.01 -9.84 -20.23
N PRO A 18 -16.68 -10.15 -20.22
CA PRO A 18 -15.92 -10.15 -18.98
C PRO A 18 -16.05 -8.77 -18.31
N THR A 19 -16.53 -8.77 -17.07
CA THR A 19 -16.76 -7.57 -16.27
C THR A 19 -15.48 -6.74 -16.27
N ARG A 20 -15.53 -5.57 -16.91
CA ARG A 20 -14.38 -4.66 -16.97
C ARG A 20 -14.04 -4.24 -15.55
N VAL A 21 -12.88 -4.65 -15.06
CA VAL A 21 -12.41 -4.27 -13.73
C VAL A 21 -12.27 -2.75 -13.67
N GLU A 22 -13.00 -2.11 -12.75
CA GLU A 22 -12.89 -0.68 -12.54
C GLU A 22 -11.58 -0.35 -11.80
N LEU A 23 -10.69 0.37 -12.48
CA LEU A 23 -9.39 0.76 -11.92
C LEU A 23 -9.50 2.00 -11.01
N PHE A 24 -10.51 2.83 -11.20
CA PHE A 24 -10.67 4.10 -10.48
C PHE A 24 -12.05 4.18 -9.84
N LYS A 25 -12.07 4.63 -8.58
CA LYS A 25 -13.29 4.78 -7.81
C LYS A 25 -14.25 5.84 -8.39
N ASN A 26 -13.68 6.88 -9.02
CA ASN A 26 -14.42 7.98 -9.63
C ASN A 26 -13.54 8.74 -10.64
N ASP A 27 -14.13 9.72 -11.34
CA ASP A 27 -13.45 10.51 -12.35
C ASP A 27 -12.30 11.36 -11.78
N LYS A 28 -12.41 11.86 -10.54
CA LYS A 28 -11.34 12.60 -9.87
C LYS A 28 -10.10 11.73 -9.65
N CYS A 29 -10.30 10.46 -9.29
CA CYS A 29 -9.19 9.49 -9.16
C CYS A 29 -8.54 9.19 -10.51
N ARG A 30 -9.32 9.11 -11.57
CA ARG A 30 -8.84 8.96 -12.95
C ARG A 30 -8.02 10.16 -13.38
N GLU A 31 -8.51 11.38 -13.15
CA GLU A 31 -7.80 12.61 -13.43
C GLU A 31 -6.46 12.70 -12.67
N ALA A 32 -6.45 12.33 -11.39
CA ALA A 32 -5.23 12.28 -10.59
C ALA A 32 -4.21 11.27 -11.15
N TYR A 33 -4.67 10.16 -11.71
CA TYR A 33 -3.80 9.22 -12.41
C TYR A 33 -3.22 9.83 -13.67
N ASP A 34 -4.05 10.38 -14.55
CA ASP A 34 -3.64 10.87 -15.86
C ASP A 34 -2.73 12.11 -15.77
N THR A 35 -2.97 12.99 -14.79
CA THR A 35 -2.22 14.24 -14.63
C THR A 35 -0.94 14.07 -13.83
N LEU A 36 -0.95 13.27 -12.77
CA LEU A 36 0.15 13.18 -11.81
C LEU A 36 0.80 11.80 -11.77
N ASN A 37 0.02 10.77 -11.43
CA ASN A 37 0.59 9.51 -10.99
C ASN A 37 1.13 8.64 -12.13
N CYS A 38 0.59 8.75 -13.34
CA CYS A 38 1.10 8.02 -14.51
C CYS A 38 2.52 8.44 -14.89
N ARG A 39 2.90 9.70 -14.59
CA ARG A 39 4.20 10.28 -14.96
C ARG A 39 5.21 10.29 -13.82
N ARG A 40 4.78 10.07 -12.57
CA ARG A 40 5.70 10.06 -11.43
C ARG A 40 6.69 8.92 -11.54
N LYS A 41 7.96 9.26 -11.33
CA LYS A 41 9.02 8.25 -11.21
C LYS A 41 8.84 7.51 -9.90
N ILE A 42 8.75 6.19 -9.98
CA ILE A 42 8.73 5.31 -8.83
C ILE A 42 10.16 4.82 -8.62
N TRP A 43 10.69 5.08 -7.44
CA TRP A 43 12.02 4.62 -7.07
C TRP A 43 11.90 3.23 -6.44
N SER A 44 12.66 2.30 -6.96
CA SER A 44 12.80 0.99 -6.32
C SER A 44 13.59 1.14 -5.03
N GLY A 45 13.17 0.46 -3.99
CA GLY A 45 13.96 0.30 -2.79
C GLY A 45 15.30 -0.39 -3.09
N ARG A 46 16.27 -0.22 -2.21
CA ARG A 46 17.52 -0.99 -2.30
C ARG A 46 17.29 -2.35 -1.63
N THR A 47 17.82 -3.39 -2.25
CA THR A 47 17.84 -4.72 -1.64
C THR A 47 18.87 -4.74 -0.52
N VAL A 48 18.49 -5.26 0.63
CA VAL A 48 19.39 -5.47 1.76
C VAL A 48 19.94 -6.89 1.66
N VAL A 49 21.26 -7.02 1.66
CA VAL A 49 21.93 -8.32 1.73
C VAL A 49 22.15 -8.66 3.20
N LEU A 50 21.34 -9.56 3.75
CA LEU A 50 21.32 -9.87 5.19
C LEU A 50 22.68 -10.31 5.75
N ASN A 51 23.50 -10.97 4.94
CA ASN A 51 24.82 -11.43 5.35
C ASN A 51 25.88 -10.31 5.40
N GLU A 52 25.60 -9.18 4.73
CA GLU A 52 26.47 -8.00 4.71
C GLU A 52 26.03 -6.94 5.74
N LEU A 53 24.91 -7.19 6.41
CA LEU A 53 24.38 -6.28 7.42
C LEU A 53 25.24 -6.37 8.70
N ASP A 54 25.56 -5.21 9.25
CA ASP A 54 26.25 -5.14 10.55
C ASP A 54 25.51 -5.95 11.60
N PRO A 55 26.21 -6.80 12.38
CA PRO A 55 25.58 -7.67 13.39
C PRO A 55 24.74 -6.90 14.42
N ALA A 56 25.15 -5.70 14.81
CA ALA A 56 24.41 -4.89 15.78
C ALA A 56 23.10 -4.37 15.17
N ILE A 57 23.11 -3.99 13.89
CA ILE A 57 21.90 -3.58 13.16
C ILE A 57 20.99 -4.78 13.02
N ARG A 58 21.49 -5.93 12.60
CA ARG A 58 20.71 -7.16 12.47
C ARG A 58 20.06 -7.54 13.80
N ALA A 59 20.79 -7.57 14.90
CA ALA A 59 20.27 -7.88 16.24
C ALA A 59 19.14 -6.90 16.64
N ASN A 60 19.25 -5.65 16.26
CA ASN A 60 18.23 -4.63 16.52
C ASN A 60 16.92 -4.90 15.75
N PHE A 61 17.00 -5.33 14.48
CA PHE A 61 15.84 -5.74 13.70
C PHE A 61 15.22 -7.02 14.24
N GLU A 62 16.06 -7.99 14.64
CA GLU A 62 15.62 -9.27 15.19
C GLU A 62 14.88 -9.09 16.52
N SER A 63 15.43 -8.31 17.44
CA SER A 63 14.82 -8.03 18.74
C SER A 63 13.45 -7.36 18.64
N ARG A 64 13.19 -6.66 17.54
CA ARG A 64 11.91 -6.00 17.25
C ARG A 64 10.97 -6.85 16.39
N GLY A 65 11.40 -8.00 15.92
CA GLY A 65 10.63 -8.82 14.99
C GLY A 65 10.48 -8.20 13.60
N TRP A 66 11.45 -7.38 13.15
CA TRP A 66 11.41 -6.63 11.90
C TRP A 66 12.23 -7.27 10.78
N LEU A 67 12.85 -8.42 11.01
CA LEU A 67 13.60 -9.13 9.96
C LEU A 67 12.81 -9.33 8.66
N PRO A 68 11.49 -9.63 8.69
CA PRO A 68 10.72 -9.80 7.45
C PRO A 68 10.72 -8.56 6.55
N LEU A 69 10.93 -7.36 7.10
CA LEU A 69 11.05 -6.13 6.28
C LEU A 69 12.28 -6.13 5.38
N LEU A 70 13.34 -6.84 5.79
CA LEU A 70 14.60 -6.93 5.03
C LEU A 70 14.56 -8.03 3.97
N GLU A 71 13.55 -8.92 4.04
CA GLU A 71 13.36 -10.04 3.12
C GLU A 71 12.41 -9.73 1.95
N ILE A 72 11.90 -8.49 1.88
CA ILE A 72 11.04 -8.07 0.77
C ILE A 72 11.91 -7.85 -0.46
N ASP A 73 11.93 -8.84 -1.34
CA ASP A 73 12.75 -8.86 -2.56
C ASP A 73 11.99 -8.52 -3.84
N HIS A 74 10.65 -8.55 -3.77
CA HIS A 74 9.82 -8.30 -4.93
C HIS A 74 9.15 -6.93 -4.86
N PRO A 75 9.58 -5.96 -5.70
CA PRO A 75 8.90 -4.69 -5.78
C PRO A 75 7.49 -4.89 -6.33
N PRO A 76 6.48 -4.21 -5.77
CA PRO A 76 5.13 -4.29 -6.28
C PRO A 76 5.07 -3.73 -7.71
N PRO A 77 4.18 -4.26 -8.57
CA PRO A 77 4.01 -3.77 -9.93
C PRO A 77 3.72 -2.26 -9.94
N THR A 78 4.47 -1.52 -10.73
CA THR A 78 4.35 -0.04 -10.86
C THR A 78 2.91 0.40 -11.14
N ALA A 79 2.16 -0.37 -11.94
CA ALA A 79 0.77 -0.09 -12.24
C ALA A 79 -0.11 -0.08 -10.97
N LEU A 80 0.08 -1.04 -10.06
CA LEU A 80 -0.67 -1.11 -8.81
C LEU A 80 -0.32 0.04 -7.87
N ILE A 81 0.96 0.44 -7.81
CA ILE A 81 1.39 1.59 -7.02
C ILE A 81 0.69 2.85 -7.51
N ARG A 82 0.67 3.09 -8.81
CA ARG A 82 0.02 4.25 -9.41
C ARG A 82 -1.49 4.25 -9.20
N GLU A 83 -2.13 3.10 -9.37
CA GLU A 83 -3.56 2.91 -9.11
C GLU A 83 -3.88 3.20 -7.65
N PHE A 84 -3.09 2.66 -6.70
CA PHE A 84 -3.21 2.89 -5.28
C PHE A 84 -3.19 4.38 -4.93
N TYR A 85 -2.15 5.10 -5.36
CA TYR A 85 -2.01 6.53 -5.04
C TYR A 85 -3.06 7.42 -5.72
N SER A 86 -3.58 7.02 -6.87
CA SER A 86 -4.64 7.75 -7.56
C SER A 86 -5.99 7.62 -6.86
N ASN A 87 -6.22 6.49 -6.21
CA ASN A 87 -7.44 6.21 -5.45
C ASN A 87 -7.31 6.50 -3.95
N LEU A 88 -6.15 7.02 -3.52
CA LEU A 88 -5.87 7.27 -2.12
C LEU A 88 -6.75 8.39 -1.57
N SER A 89 -7.45 8.11 -0.49
CA SER A 89 -8.16 9.10 0.31
C SER A 89 -7.66 9.04 1.75
N CYS A 90 -7.33 10.20 2.28
CA CYS A 90 -6.89 10.35 3.66
C CYS A 90 -7.87 11.25 4.39
N HIS A 91 -8.53 10.72 5.40
CA HIS A 91 -9.43 11.46 6.26
C HIS A 91 -8.80 11.54 7.66
N ILE A 92 -8.55 12.76 8.10
CA ILE A 92 -8.06 13.03 9.45
C ILE A 92 -9.28 13.36 10.29
N TYR A 93 -9.66 12.43 11.17
CA TYR A 93 -10.71 12.64 12.18
C TYR A 93 -10.05 12.53 13.54
N ASP A 94 -9.98 13.62 14.26
CA ASP A 94 -9.49 13.72 15.66
C ASP A 94 -8.31 12.82 15.97
N SER A 95 -7.49 12.41 16.19
CA SER A 95 -6.43 11.42 16.46
C SER A 95 -6.46 10.13 15.61
N ASN A 96 -7.53 9.88 14.83
CA ASN A 96 -7.61 8.69 13.98
C ASN A 96 -7.55 9.05 12.49
N THR A 97 -6.36 8.94 11.91
CA THR A 97 -6.20 9.05 10.46
C THR A 97 -6.61 7.74 9.78
N LEU A 98 -7.70 7.79 9.03
CA LEU A 98 -8.11 6.66 8.19
C LEU A 98 -7.60 6.86 6.77
N VAL A 99 -6.77 5.94 6.32
CA VAL A 99 -6.27 5.89 4.96
C VAL A 99 -7.03 4.81 4.20
N ARG A 100 -7.70 5.19 3.12
CA ARG A 100 -8.43 4.27 2.26
C ARG A 100 -7.92 4.34 0.84
N SER A 101 -7.98 3.23 0.14
CA SER A 101 -7.69 3.18 -1.28
C SER A 101 -8.53 2.12 -1.98
N TRP A 102 -8.40 2.08 -3.31
CA TRP A 102 -9.11 1.19 -4.18
C TRP A 102 -8.13 0.59 -5.18
N ILE A 103 -8.10 -0.73 -5.29
CA ILE A 103 -7.26 -1.45 -6.25
C ILE A 103 -8.10 -2.55 -6.90
N ARG A 104 -8.12 -2.59 -8.21
CA ARG A 104 -8.79 -3.64 -9.00
C ARG A 104 -10.25 -3.87 -8.60
N GLY A 105 -11.00 -2.83 -8.31
CA GLY A 105 -12.39 -2.94 -7.91
C GLY A 105 -12.61 -3.19 -6.41
N ILE A 106 -11.56 -3.31 -5.61
CA ILE A 106 -11.65 -3.61 -4.18
C ILE A 106 -11.26 -2.37 -3.37
N GLU A 107 -12.19 -1.89 -2.54
CA GLU A 107 -11.91 -0.86 -1.54
C GLU A 107 -11.34 -1.50 -0.28
N PHE A 108 -10.32 -0.87 0.28
CA PHE A 108 -9.74 -1.32 1.54
C PHE A 108 -9.28 -0.13 2.40
N THR A 109 -9.22 -0.38 3.70
CA THR A 109 -8.75 0.58 4.69
C THR A 109 -7.40 0.13 5.22
N ILE A 110 -6.43 1.04 5.20
CA ILE A 110 -5.10 0.80 5.77
C ILE A 110 -5.15 1.16 7.25
N THR A 111 -4.96 0.15 8.07
CA THR A 111 -4.81 0.29 9.52
C THR A 111 -3.44 -0.21 9.94
N PRO A 112 -2.92 0.17 11.12
CA PRO A 112 -1.67 -0.38 11.65
C PRO A 112 -1.63 -1.91 11.65
N ARG A 113 -2.77 -2.54 11.95
CA ARG A 113 -2.91 -4.00 11.93
C ARG A 113 -2.74 -4.58 10.51
N VAL A 114 -3.41 -3.99 9.51
CA VAL A 114 -3.29 -4.43 8.11
C VAL A 114 -1.86 -4.28 7.61
N VAL A 115 -1.19 -3.17 7.96
CA VAL A 115 0.21 -2.96 7.61
C VAL A 115 1.11 -3.98 8.27
N ALA A 116 0.94 -4.21 9.58
CA ALA A 116 1.74 -5.17 10.32
C ALA A 116 1.58 -6.60 9.80
N GLU A 117 0.35 -7.00 9.47
CA GLU A 117 0.05 -8.30 8.87
C GLU A 117 0.69 -8.46 7.48
N ALA A 118 0.55 -7.45 6.63
CA ALA A 118 1.13 -7.46 5.28
C ALA A 118 2.67 -7.51 5.31
N LEU A 119 3.29 -6.81 6.24
CA LEU A 119 4.74 -6.75 6.43
C LEU A 119 5.29 -7.86 7.34
N ARG A 120 4.41 -8.69 7.93
CA ARG A 120 4.76 -9.75 8.90
C ARG A 120 5.54 -9.23 10.11
N VAL A 121 5.18 -8.05 10.60
CA VAL A 121 5.80 -7.43 11.77
C VAL A 121 4.81 -7.35 12.93
N PRO A 122 5.29 -7.32 14.19
CA PRO A 122 4.40 -7.19 15.33
C PRO A 122 3.68 -5.85 15.36
N VAL A 123 2.41 -5.86 15.83
CA VAL A 123 1.66 -4.65 16.12
C VAL A 123 2.07 -4.12 17.48
N VAL A 124 2.62 -2.93 17.54
CA VAL A 124 2.88 -2.22 18.79
C VAL A 124 1.61 -1.51 19.21
N ARG A 125 1.01 -1.90 20.35
CA ARG A 125 -0.26 -1.31 20.83
C ARG A 125 -0.04 0.04 21.49
N ASP A 126 1.00 0.14 22.31
CA ASP A 126 1.33 1.34 23.05
C ASP A 126 2.70 1.85 22.57
N VAL A 127 2.67 2.80 21.64
CA VAL A 127 3.89 3.42 21.16
C VAL A 127 4.31 4.46 22.20
N VAL A 128 5.27 4.10 23.02
CA VAL A 128 5.93 5.07 23.91
C VAL A 128 7.08 5.69 23.12
N TYR A 129 6.95 6.96 22.81
CA TYR A 129 8.08 7.72 22.30
C TYR A 129 9.06 7.96 23.44
N PRO A 130 10.36 7.69 23.24
CA PRO A 130 11.35 7.80 24.31
C PRO A 130 11.56 9.23 24.83
N TYR A 131 10.90 10.21 24.24
CA TYR A 131 11.03 11.61 24.58
C TYR A 131 9.66 12.21 24.84
N ASP A 132 9.43 12.73 26.04
CA ASP A 132 8.24 13.50 26.39
C ASP A 132 8.19 14.84 25.65
N GLU A 133 9.37 15.33 25.25
CA GLU A 133 9.53 16.52 24.42
C GLU A 133 10.38 16.19 23.18
N SER A 134 10.05 16.79 22.05
CA SER A 134 10.87 16.67 20.84
C SER A 134 12.27 17.21 21.13
N PRO A 135 13.35 16.48 20.85
CA PRO A 135 14.70 16.98 21.05
C PRO A 135 14.90 18.27 20.24
N SER A 136 15.66 19.20 20.77
CA SER A 136 15.98 20.43 20.05
C SER A 136 16.68 20.12 18.72
N LEU A 137 16.51 20.97 17.72
CA LEU A 137 17.15 20.80 16.41
C LEU A 137 18.67 20.64 16.55
N ASP A 138 19.29 21.36 17.49
CA ASP A 138 20.73 21.30 17.73
C ASP A 138 21.17 19.92 18.22
N VAL A 139 20.40 19.30 19.12
CA VAL A 139 20.65 17.92 19.59
C VAL A 139 20.53 16.93 18.44
N VAL A 140 19.51 17.08 17.60
CA VAL A 140 19.30 16.22 16.43
C VAL A 140 20.47 16.41 15.44
N MET A 141 20.85 17.64 15.16
CA MET A 141 21.94 17.95 14.23
C MET A 141 23.30 17.47 14.76
N SER A 142 23.58 17.63 16.06
CA SER A 142 24.84 17.12 16.65
C SER A 142 24.94 15.60 16.51
N TYR A 143 23.81 14.89 16.69
CA TYR A 143 23.75 13.44 16.55
C TYR A 143 23.98 12.97 15.10
N ILE A 144 23.40 13.69 14.14
CA ILE A 144 23.50 13.34 12.70
C ILE A 144 24.89 13.70 12.15
N THR A 145 25.46 14.83 12.58
CA THR A 145 26.73 15.33 12.04
C THR A 145 27.96 14.82 12.81
N GLY A 146 27.76 14.23 13.99
CA GLY A 146 28.86 13.84 14.89
C GLY A 146 29.65 15.03 15.44
N SER A 147 29.13 16.25 15.30
CA SER A 147 29.75 17.47 15.77
C SER A 147 29.23 17.81 17.16
N SER A 148 30.12 17.85 18.16
CA SER A 148 29.78 18.49 19.44
C SER A 148 29.63 19.99 19.18
N ILE A 149 28.47 20.53 19.52
CA ILE A 149 28.19 21.98 19.52
C ILE A 149 28.83 22.57 20.74
#